data_4e72e2da2c71e5b9f262042a71e5c013
#
_entry.id   4e72e2da2c71e5b9f262042a71e5c013
#
_cell.length_a   1.000
_cell.length_b   1.000
_cell.length_c   1.000
_cell.angle_alpha   90.00
_cell.angle_beta   90.00
_cell.angle_gamma   90.00
#
_symmetry.space_group_name_H-M   'P 1'
#
loop_
_entity.id
_entity.type
_entity.pdbx_description
1 polymer ?
#
loop_
_entity_poly.entity_id
_entity_poly.type
_entity_poly.pdbx_seq_one_letter_code
_entity_poly.pdbx_strand_id
1 'polypeptide(L)'
;MQFRTVLISSIAAISLAACGGGKKSADTTPSGAADKPLYDRLGGQDAIKAVVKDFVEENVAKDPRINARFANSDIPHLEQMLTEQICQASGGPCKYSGKDMKTAHTGMKITADEFNALVEDLKKSLDKFKVGATEQQQLIGALAPMQPDIVGQ
;
A
#
# COMPACT_ATOMS: atom_id res chain seq x y z
N MET A 1 -19.16 -43.81 -41.19
CA MET A 1 -20.54 -44.39 -41.26
C MET A 1 -21.50 -43.37 -40.65
N GLN A 2 -22.31 -42.85 -41.54
CA GLN A 2 -23.70 -42.36 -41.47
C GLN A 2 -23.96 -41.21 -40.46
N PHE A 3 -24.03 -39.99 -40.92
CA PHE A 3 -25.19 -39.27 -41.53
C PHE A 3 -26.52 -39.54 -40.79
N ARG A 4 -27.05 -38.49 -40.14
CA ARG A 4 -28.49 -38.14 -40.28
C ARG A 4 -28.73 -36.70 -39.92
N THR A 5 -28.90 -35.94 -40.95
CA THR A 5 -29.57 -34.67 -41.09
C THR A 5 -31.07 -34.86 -40.83
N VAL A 6 -31.72 -34.00 -40.05
CA VAL A 6 -33.14 -33.70 -40.19
C VAL A 6 -33.33 -32.19 -40.07
N LEU A 7 -33.71 -31.63 -41.18
CA LEU A 7 -34.36 -30.34 -41.38
C LEU A 7 -35.84 -30.44 -41.05
N ILE A 8 -36.46 -29.33 -40.74
CA ILE A 8 -37.84 -28.86 -41.05
C ILE A 8 -38.22 -27.94 -39.89
N SER A 9 -38.55 -26.73 -40.01
CA SER A 9 -39.24 -25.81 -40.90
C SER A 9 -40.07 -24.86 -40.04
N SER A 10 -39.83 -23.61 -40.24
CA SER A 10 -40.71 -22.45 -40.22
C SER A 10 -42.00 -22.49 -39.40
N ILE A 11 -42.28 -21.40 -38.69
CA ILE A 11 -43.41 -20.49 -38.97
C ILE A 11 -43.22 -19.19 -38.24
N ALA A 12 -43.46 -18.12 -38.96
CA ALA A 12 -43.46 -16.72 -38.53
C ALA A 12 -44.74 -16.38 -37.74
N ALA A 13 -44.69 -15.36 -36.91
CA ALA A 13 -45.63 -14.23 -36.89
C ALA A 13 -45.44 -13.35 -35.67
N ILE A 14 -45.05 -12.11 -35.90
CA ILE A 14 -45.84 -10.86 -35.68
C ILE A 14 -45.88 -10.33 -34.28
N SER A 15 -45.21 -9.17 -34.11
CA SER A 15 -45.68 -7.90 -33.51
C SER A 15 -45.99 -7.85 -32.03
N LEU A 16 -45.39 -7.02 -31.26
CA LEU A 16 -45.77 -5.62 -31.04
C LEU A 16 -44.81 -4.95 -30.08
N ALA A 17 -44.57 -3.72 -30.37
CA ALA A 17 -43.83 -2.78 -29.55
C ALA A 17 -44.36 -2.64 -28.14
N ALA A 18 -43.50 -2.63 -27.15
CA ALA A 18 -43.71 -1.90 -25.90
C ALA A 18 -42.39 -1.25 -25.49
N CYS A 19 -42.43 0.04 -25.51
CA CYS A 19 -41.47 0.94 -24.88
C CYS A 19 -41.26 0.58 -23.42
N GLY A 20 -40.06 0.74 -22.94
CA GLY A 20 -39.94 0.98 -21.52
C GLY A 20 -38.75 0.34 -20.85
N GLY A 21 -37.79 1.13 -20.48
CA GLY A 21 -36.91 0.87 -19.38
C GLY A 21 -35.61 0.18 -19.69
N GLY A 22 -34.71 0.92 -20.30
CA GLY A 22 -33.29 0.62 -20.14
C GLY A 22 -32.95 0.59 -18.66
N LYS A 23 -32.96 -0.59 -18.07
CA LYS A 23 -32.22 -0.81 -16.84
C LYS A 23 -30.75 -0.68 -17.21
N LYS A 24 -30.22 0.51 -17.02
CA LYS A 24 -28.79 0.68 -16.78
C LYS A 24 -28.47 -0.27 -15.63
N SER A 25 -27.80 -1.36 -15.94
CA SER A 25 -27.04 -2.09 -14.95
C SER A 25 -26.09 -1.04 -14.36
N ALA A 26 -26.43 -0.56 -13.18
CA ALA A 26 -25.50 0.20 -12.39
C ALA A 26 -24.38 -0.79 -12.06
N ASP A 27 -23.30 -0.64 -12.79
CA ASP A 27 -21.98 -1.12 -12.39
C ASP A 27 -21.66 -0.35 -11.11
N THR A 28 -22.08 -0.92 -9.99
CA THR A 28 -21.75 -0.41 -8.67
C THR A 28 -20.35 -0.95 -8.33
N THR A 29 -19.37 -0.48 -9.06
CA THR A 29 -18.01 -0.45 -8.56
C THR A 29 -18.06 0.45 -7.32
N PRO A 30 -17.60 -0.01 -6.15
CA PRO A 30 -17.50 0.85 -4.96
C PRO A 30 -16.38 1.86 -5.19
N SER A 31 -16.69 2.93 -5.89
CA SER A 31 -15.81 4.07 -6.17
C SER A 31 -15.47 4.88 -4.91
N GLY A 32 -16.07 4.59 -3.77
CA GLY A 32 -15.93 5.42 -2.58
C GLY A 32 -14.65 5.21 -1.75
N ALA A 33 -13.91 4.14 -1.99
CA ALA A 33 -12.67 3.88 -1.22
C ALA A 33 -11.43 4.45 -1.92
N ALA A 34 -11.39 4.43 -3.25
CA ALA A 34 -10.27 4.95 -4.03
C ALA A 34 -10.15 6.49 -3.99
N ASP A 35 -11.25 7.20 -3.72
CA ASP A 35 -11.30 8.66 -3.68
C ASP A 35 -10.81 9.27 -2.34
N LYS A 36 -10.58 8.43 -1.32
CA LYS A 36 -10.05 8.89 -0.04
C LYS A 36 -8.52 9.03 -0.09
N PRO A 37 -7.93 9.97 0.66
CA PRO A 37 -6.48 10.03 0.85
C PRO A 37 -5.92 8.67 1.26
N LEU A 38 -4.69 8.37 0.86
CA LEU A 38 -4.03 7.12 1.25
C LEU A 38 -4.01 6.94 2.77
N TYR A 39 -3.82 8.02 3.51
CA TYR A 39 -3.88 8.05 4.98
C TYR A 39 -5.16 7.41 5.54
N ASP A 40 -6.33 7.80 5.01
CA ASP A 40 -7.61 7.26 5.46
C ASP A 40 -7.77 5.77 5.08
N ARG A 41 -7.26 5.39 3.92
CA ARG A 41 -7.28 4.00 3.43
C ARG A 41 -6.31 3.10 4.20
N LEU A 42 -5.25 3.65 4.77
CA LEU A 42 -4.36 2.97 5.70
C LEU A 42 -4.96 2.81 7.11
N GLY A 43 -6.10 3.43 7.38
CA GLY A 43 -6.78 3.36 8.68
C GLY A 43 -6.44 4.49 9.65
N GLY A 44 -5.79 5.55 9.16
CA GLY A 44 -5.46 6.72 9.96
C GLY A 44 -4.26 6.52 10.90
N GLN A 45 -4.06 7.46 11.82
CA GLN A 45 -2.85 7.54 12.63
C GLN A 45 -2.66 6.32 13.55
N ASP A 46 -3.71 5.80 14.15
CA ASP A 46 -3.60 4.67 15.08
C ASP A 46 -3.21 3.38 14.35
N ALA A 47 -3.73 3.14 13.16
CA ALA A 47 -3.35 2.00 12.33
C ALA A 47 -1.90 2.13 11.84
N ILE A 48 -1.49 3.31 11.38
CA ILE A 48 -0.10 3.59 11.00
C ILE A 48 0.84 3.34 12.17
N LYS A 49 0.50 3.82 13.37
CA LYS A 49 1.29 3.62 14.58
C LYS A 49 1.44 2.13 14.93
N ALA A 50 0.35 1.35 14.80
CA ALA A 50 0.40 -0.08 15.06
C ALA A 50 1.30 -0.82 14.05
N VAL A 51 1.23 -0.46 12.76
CA VAL A 51 2.12 -1.00 11.71
C VAL A 51 3.56 -0.63 12.00
N VAL A 52 3.85 0.64 12.33
CA VAL A 52 5.23 1.11 12.62
C VAL A 52 5.81 0.38 13.83
N LYS A 53 5.04 0.21 14.89
CA LYS A 53 5.48 -0.55 16.05
C LYS A 53 5.87 -1.98 15.71
N ASP A 54 5.01 -2.69 14.99
CA ASP A 54 5.30 -4.06 14.54
C ASP A 54 6.51 -4.10 13.59
N PHE A 55 6.61 -3.14 12.70
CA PHE A 55 7.72 -3.01 11.78
C PHE A 55 9.06 -2.87 12.52
N VAL A 56 9.14 -1.99 13.50
CA VAL A 56 10.38 -1.75 14.25
C VAL A 56 10.69 -2.92 15.20
N GLU A 57 9.73 -3.34 16.02
CA GLU A 57 9.98 -4.29 17.10
C GLU A 57 10.01 -5.76 16.62
N GLU A 58 9.20 -6.12 15.63
CA GLU A 58 9.04 -7.50 15.21
C GLU A 58 9.81 -7.86 13.93
N ASN A 59 10.05 -6.90 13.05
CA ASN A 59 10.76 -7.15 11.80
C ASN A 59 12.18 -6.57 11.83
N VAL A 60 12.35 -5.26 11.91
CA VAL A 60 13.68 -4.61 11.89
C VAL A 60 14.59 -5.10 13.01
N ALA A 61 14.10 -5.18 14.24
CA ALA A 61 14.89 -5.64 15.39
C ALA A 61 15.37 -7.09 15.26
N LYS A 62 14.70 -7.88 14.43
CA LYS A 62 15.00 -9.32 14.25
C LYS A 62 15.69 -9.64 12.92
N ASP A 63 15.77 -8.70 11.99
CA ASP A 63 16.44 -8.91 10.71
C ASP A 63 17.96 -8.73 10.85
N PRO A 64 18.76 -9.81 10.74
CA PRO A 64 20.21 -9.72 10.92
C PRO A 64 20.91 -8.89 9.84
N ARG A 65 20.23 -8.56 8.73
CA ARG A 65 20.78 -7.71 7.68
C ARG A 65 20.88 -6.25 8.10
N ILE A 66 19.99 -5.78 9.00
CA ILE A 66 19.85 -4.36 9.33
C ILE A 66 19.74 -4.06 10.83
N ASN A 67 19.43 -5.04 11.69
CA ASN A 67 19.18 -4.81 13.11
C ASN A 67 20.32 -4.09 13.84
N ALA A 68 21.57 -4.35 13.45
CA ALA A 68 22.74 -3.71 14.03
C ALA A 68 22.74 -2.17 13.86
N ARG A 69 22.06 -1.67 12.82
CA ARG A 69 21.92 -0.21 12.56
C ARG A 69 21.06 0.47 13.61
N PHE A 70 20.18 -0.27 14.26
CA PHE A 70 19.19 0.21 15.21
C PHE A 70 19.53 -0.11 16.67
N ALA A 71 20.64 -0.83 16.92
CA ALA A 71 21.02 -1.32 18.25
C ALA A 71 21.17 -0.21 19.32
N ASN A 72 21.50 1.02 18.89
CA ASN A 72 21.67 2.17 19.79
C ASN A 72 20.61 3.25 19.56
N SER A 73 19.53 2.93 18.83
CA SER A 73 18.45 3.88 18.55
C SER A 73 17.50 4.00 19.73
N ASP A 74 17.01 5.21 19.97
CA ASP A 74 15.84 5.44 20.81
C ASP A 74 14.59 4.94 20.05
N ILE A 75 14.16 3.72 20.37
CA ILE A 75 13.07 3.06 19.66
C ILE A 75 11.75 3.84 19.74
N PRO A 76 11.29 4.33 20.90
CA PRO A 76 10.10 5.18 20.99
C PRO A 76 10.18 6.41 20.10
N HIS A 77 11.33 7.08 20.06
CA HIS A 77 11.54 8.23 19.20
C HIS A 77 11.54 7.86 17.71
N LEU A 78 12.18 6.76 17.35
CA LEU A 78 12.19 6.23 15.97
C LEU A 78 10.76 5.91 15.50
N GLU A 79 9.97 5.23 16.32
CA GLU A 79 8.57 4.92 16.00
C GLU A 79 7.73 6.16 15.81
N GLN A 80 7.94 7.18 16.65
CA GLN A 80 7.26 8.48 16.48
C GLN A 80 7.62 9.11 15.15
N MET A 81 8.91 9.21 14.83
CA MET A 81 9.37 9.82 13.56
C MET A 81 8.85 9.08 12.34
N LEU A 82 8.89 7.76 12.34
CA LEU A 82 8.33 6.94 11.25
C LEU A 82 6.81 7.10 11.12
N THR A 83 6.11 7.16 12.23
CA THR A 83 4.65 7.39 12.23
C THR A 83 4.30 8.74 11.62
N GLU A 84 4.98 9.81 12.01
CA GLU A 84 4.78 11.15 11.47
C GLU A 84 5.12 11.22 9.98
N GLN A 85 6.22 10.57 9.57
CA GLN A 85 6.67 10.53 8.18
C GLN A 85 5.67 9.80 7.28
N ILE A 86 5.21 8.62 7.69
CA ILE A 86 4.22 7.84 6.94
C ILE A 86 2.89 8.59 6.89
N CYS A 87 2.44 9.17 8.00
CA CYS A 87 1.23 9.98 8.06
C CYS A 87 1.30 11.16 7.08
N GLN A 88 2.37 11.93 7.10
CA GLN A 88 2.55 13.06 6.16
C GLN A 88 2.63 12.59 4.71
N ALA A 89 3.44 11.55 4.43
CA ALA A 89 3.64 11.02 3.08
C ALA A 89 2.36 10.42 2.47
N SER A 90 1.44 9.93 3.31
CA SER A 90 0.14 9.40 2.89
C SER A 90 -0.97 10.44 2.79
N GLY A 91 -0.66 11.73 2.99
CA GLY A 91 -1.62 12.82 2.93
C GLY A 91 -2.46 12.99 4.20
N GLY A 92 -1.96 12.51 5.34
CA GLY A 92 -2.56 12.72 6.65
C GLY A 92 -2.28 14.11 7.22
N PRO A 93 -2.90 14.45 8.36
CA PRO A 93 -2.80 15.78 8.98
C PRO A 93 -1.49 16.00 9.76
N CYS A 94 -0.64 14.98 9.87
CA CYS A 94 0.60 15.06 10.62
C CYS A 94 1.64 15.90 9.88
N LYS A 95 2.57 16.43 10.66
CA LYS A 95 3.76 17.07 10.15
C LYS A 95 4.97 16.33 10.67
N TYR A 96 5.83 15.87 9.78
CA TYR A 96 7.10 15.27 10.15
C TYR A 96 7.98 16.30 10.86
N SER A 97 8.39 16.00 12.08
CA SER A 97 9.17 16.89 12.94
C SER A 97 10.65 16.51 13.03
N GLY A 98 11.04 15.39 12.38
CA GLY A 98 12.41 14.89 12.39
C GLY A 98 13.35 15.66 11.45
N LYS A 99 14.59 15.22 11.40
CA LYS A 99 15.59 15.72 10.45
C LYS A 99 15.25 15.26 9.04
N ASP A 100 15.65 16.04 8.03
CA ASP A 100 15.62 15.55 6.66
C ASP A 100 16.42 14.26 6.50
N MET A 101 16.08 13.45 5.50
CA MET A 101 16.67 12.10 5.36
C MET A 101 18.18 12.14 5.17
N LYS A 102 18.69 13.09 4.42
CA LYS A 102 20.14 13.23 4.21
C LYS A 102 20.87 13.52 5.51
N THR A 103 20.39 14.49 6.26
CA THR A 103 20.97 14.85 7.58
C THR A 103 20.85 13.69 8.57
N ALA A 104 19.72 12.99 8.58
CA ALA A 104 19.50 11.87 9.50
C ALA A 104 20.41 10.67 9.23
N HIS A 105 20.82 10.46 7.97
CA HIS A 105 21.61 9.30 7.54
C HIS A 105 23.07 9.62 7.23
N THR A 106 23.49 10.91 7.34
CA THR A 106 24.87 11.31 7.08
C THR A 106 25.88 10.51 7.90
N GLY A 107 26.86 9.90 7.24
CA GLY A 107 27.92 9.09 7.85
C GLY A 107 27.52 7.63 8.12
N MET A 108 26.26 7.25 7.92
CA MET A 108 25.80 5.88 8.16
C MET A 108 26.18 4.90 7.05
N LYS A 109 26.47 5.39 5.84
CA LYS A 109 26.86 4.57 4.68
C LYS A 109 25.89 3.40 4.44
N ILE A 110 24.59 3.69 4.49
CA ILE A 110 23.55 2.69 4.24
C ILE A 110 23.69 2.17 2.82
N THR A 111 23.71 0.86 2.66
CA THR A 111 23.76 0.21 1.35
C THR A 111 22.38 0.09 0.72
N ALA A 112 22.32 -0.12 -0.59
CA ALA A 112 21.06 -0.39 -1.29
C ALA A 112 20.40 -1.69 -0.78
N ASP A 113 21.19 -2.70 -0.41
CA ASP A 113 20.68 -3.96 0.11
C ASP A 113 20.05 -3.79 1.50
N GLU A 114 20.66 -2.97 2.36
CA GLU A 114 20.07 -2.63 3.67
C GLU A 114 18.78 -1.83 3.52
N PHE A 115 18.74 -0.89 2.58
CA PHE A 115 17.52 -0.15 2.27
C PHE A 115 16.40 -1.08 1.75
N ASN A 116 16.74 -2.01 0.85
CA ASN A 116 15.77 -2.99 0.34
C ASN A 116 15.27 -3.93 1.45
N ALA A 117 16.16 -4.38 2.35
CA ALA A 117 15.77 -5.18 3.51
C ALA A 117 14.75 -4.44 4.39
N LEU A 118 14.97 -3.14 4.63
CA LEU A 118 14.04 -2.29 5.37
C LEU A 118 12.65 -2.22 4.69
N VAL A 119 12.62 -2.06 3.37
CA VAL A 119 11.36 -2.04 2.59
C VAL A 119 10.64 -3.39 2.65
N GLU A 120 11.38 -4.51 2.61
CA GLU A 120 10.82 -5.85 2.78
C GLU A 120 10.19 -6.03 4.16
N ASP A 121 10.83 -5.56 5.21
CA ASP A 121 10.33 -5.63 6.57
C ASP A 121 9.07 -4.78 6.76
N LEU A 122 9.01 -3.58 6.16
CA LEU A 122 7.79 -2.78 6.14
C LEU A 122 6.65 -3.52 5.45
N LYS A 123 6.91 -4.19 4.33
CA LYS A 123 5.89 -5.00 3.63
C LYS A 123 5.36 -6.12 4.49
N LYS A 124 6.21 -6.83 5.25
CA LYS A 124 5.77 -7.90 6.16
C LYS A 124 4.78 -7.38 7.20
N SER A 125 5.05 -6.20 7.77
CA SER A 125 4.12 -5.57 8.71
C SER A 125 2.81 -5.15 8.03
N LEU A 126 2.88 -4.53 6.85
CA LEU A 126 1.69 -4.16 6.09
C LEU A 126 0.82 -5.39 5.75
N ASP A 127 1.43 -6.51 5.38
CA ASP A 127 0.74 -7.78 5.13
C ASP A 127 0.08 -8.34 6.40
N LYS A 128 0.79 -8.31 7.53
CA LYS A 128 0.27 -8.74 8.83
C LYS A 128 -0.98 -7.96 9.23
N PHE A 129 -0.97 -6.66 8.98
CA PHE A 129 -2.12 -5.77 9.24
C PHE A 129 -3.15 -5.76 8.10
N LYS A 130 -2.98 -6.63 7.08
CA LYS A 130 -3.91 -6.81 5.95
C LYS A 130 -4.14 -5.52 5.16
N VAL A 131 -3.13 -4.67 5.06
CA VAL A 131 -3.16 -3.50 4.17
C VAL A 131 -3.24 -3.97 2.73
N GLY A 132 -4.13 -3.41 1.93
CA GLY A 132 -4.33 -3.80 0.53
C GLY A 132 -3.08 -3.58 -0.33
N ALA A 133 -2.88 -4.42 -1.34
CA ALA A 133 -1.68 -4.34 -2.20
C ALA A 133 -1.53 -2.97 -2.90
N THR A 134 -2.64 -2.34 -3.26
CA THR A 134 -2.66 -0.99 -3.85
C THR A 134 -2.16 0.06 -2.86
N GLU A 135 -2.61 0.01 -1.61
CA GLU A 135 -2.20 0.92 -0.54
C GLU A 135 -0.72 0.73 -0.20
N GLN A 136 -0.26 -0.51 -0.14
CA GLN A 136 1.16 -0.83 0.05
C GLN A 136 2.02 -0.24 -1.05
N GLN A 137 1.63 -0.44 -2.32
CA GLN A 137 2.37 0.08 -3.47
C GLN A 137 2.42 1.61 -3.46
N GLN A 138 1.30 2.26 -3.12
CA GLN A 138 1.23 3.73 -3.04
C GLN A 138 2.09 4.27 -1.90
N LEU A 139 2.08 3.62 -0.73
CA LEU A 139 2.91 4.01 0.40
C LEU A 139 4.40 3.89 0.07
N ILE A 140 4.82 2.74 -0.45
CA ILE A 140 6.22 2.52 -0.84
C ILE A 140 6.63 3.49 -1.94
N GLY A 141 5.75 3.75 -2.92
CA GLY A 141 5.98 4.74 -3.96
C GLY A 141 6.13 6.17 -3.44
N ALA A 142 5.43 6.55 -2.36
CA ALA A 142 5.57 7.84 -1.71
C ALA A 142 6.89 7.98 -0.92
N LEU A 143 7.43 6.87 -0.42
CA LEU A 143 8.69 6.84 0.33
C LEU A 143 9.92 6.63 -0.58
N ALA A 144 9.77 6.03 -1.74
CA ALA A 144 10.86 5.71 -2.68
C ALA A 144 11.73 6.93 -3.08
N PRO A 145 11.19 8.14 -3.27
CA PRO A 145 11.99 9.33 -3.58
C PRO A 145 13.02 9.70 -2.50
N MET A 146 12.89 9.18 -1.28
CA MET A 146 13.83 9.43 -0.19
C MET A 146 15.10 8.55 -0.27
N GLN A 147 15.09 7.48 -1.08
CA GLN A 147 16.21 6.56 -1.19
C GLN A 147 17.56 7.23 -1.49
N PRO A 148 17.67 8.19 -2.43
CA PRO A 148 18.95 8.86 -2.72
C PRO A 148 19.53 9.67 -1.54
N ASP A 149 18.64 10.11 -0.63
CA ASP A 149 19.04 10.85 0.57
C ASP A 149 19.37 9.93 1.76
N ILE A 150 19.26 8.63 1.58
CA ILE A 150 19.51 7.59 2.60
C ILE A 150 20.71 6.73 2.20
N VAL A 151 20.70 6.21 0.98
CA VAL A 151 21.73 5.29 0.49
C VAL A 151 23.01 6.04 0.17
N GLY A 152 24.12 5.56 0.75
CA GLY A 152 25.46 6.08 0.50
C GLY A 152 25.83 7.35 1.29
N GLN A 153 24.96 7.78 2.20
CA GLN A 153 25.20 8.97 3.04
C GLN A 153 26.16 8.70 4.19
#